data_368f54633c0e08775987a23d79c866f0
#
_entry.id   368f54633c0e08775987a23d79c866f0
#
_cell.length_a   1.000
_cell.length_b   1.000
_cell.length_c   1.000
_cell.angle_alpha   90.00
_cell.angle_beta   90.00
_cell.angle_gamma   90.00
#
_symmetry.space_group_name_H-M   'P 1'
#
loop_
_entity.id
_entity.type
_entity.pdbx_description
1 polymer ?
#
loop_
_entity_poly.entity_id
_entity_poly.type
_entity_poly.pdbx_seq_one_letter_code
_entity_poly.pdbx_strand_id
1 'polypeptide(L)'
;MASAVSQTTLDHLARRLDELAAEFPTRPEAVNLVTLADDIATLSHYLQHAVERARERFAAPATVHAPERLVLVRLAQATAGMAHALDTLAEALTYATTGFQRAAVRDLGHTHLRNDPQVLRMLTAEKYVAARARLRNTAADLRTASPPAGTPAPRATRPVARTTAAPQRTRS
;
A
#
# COMPACT_ATOMS: atom_id res chain seq x y z
N MET A 1 2.84 -19.80 20.75
CA MET A 1 1.65 -18.93 20.87
C MET A 1 1.85 -17.76 19.91
N ALA A 2 0.93 -17.56 18.95
CA ALA A 2 1.00 -16.43 18.03
C ALA A 2 0.74 -15.11 18.79
N SER A 3 1.69 -14.18 18.74
CA SER A 3 1.54 -12.86 19.39
C SER A 3 0.44 -12.06 18.72
N ALA A 4 -0.43 -11.42 19.52
CA ALA A 4 -1.48 -10.55 19.02
C ALA A 4 -0.90 -9.41 18.15
N VAL A 5 -1.56 -9.11 17.05
CA VAL A 5 -1.20 -7.95 16.22
C VAL A 5 -1.85 -6.71 16.83
N SER A 6 -1.02 -5.73 17.19
CA SER A 6 -1.45 -4.52 17.89
C SER A 6 -1.21 -3.28 17.03
N GLN A 7 -1.80 -2.14 17.42
CA GLN A 7 -1.50 -0.85 16.79
C GLN A 7 -0.01 -0.53 16.84
N THR A 8 0.69 -0.85 17.93
CA THR A 8 2.15 -0.67 18.05
C THR A 8 2.92 -1.43 16.95
N THR A 9 2.42 -2.62 16.54
CA THR A 9 3.00 -3.37 15.42
C THR A 9 2.85 -2.61 14.11
N LEU A 10 1.66 -2.01 13.86
CA LEU A 10 1.42 -1.20 12.67
C LEU A 10 2.29 0.07 12.66
N ASP A 11 2.40 0.74 13.80
CA ASP A 11 3.22 1.96 13.94
C ASP A 11 4.71 1.66 13.71
N HIS A 12 5.19 0.50 14.16
CA HIS A 12 6.55 0.05 13.89
C HIS A 12 6.76 -0.21 12.40
N LEU A 13 5.83 -0.92 11.74
CA LEU A 13 5.89 -1.17 10.30
C LEU A 13 5.85 0.16 9.52
N ALA A 14 4.95 1.08 9.89
CA ALA A 14 4.84 2.39 9.25
C ALA A 14 6.16 3.18 9.32
N ARG A 15 6.83 3.13 10.48
CA ARG A 15 8.15 3.77 10.64
C ARG A 15 9.19 3.16 9.71
N ARG A 16 9.25 1.83 9.62
CA ARG A 16 10.18 1.13 8.74
C ARG A 16 9.94 1.45 7.27
N LEU A 17 8.68 1.58 6.85
CA LEU A 17 8.34 1.96 5.48
C LEU A 17 8.75 3.42 5.18
N ASP A 18 8.61 4.33 6.14
CA ASP A 18 9.07 5.72 5.97
C ASP A 18 10.60 5.82 5.93
N GLU A 19 11.29 5.07 6.79
CA GLU A 19 12.76 4.98 6.79
C GLU A 19 13.27 4.50 5.43
N LEU A 20 12.74 3.37 4.92
CA LEU A 20 13.08 2.84 3.60
C LEU A 20 12.76 3.85 2.48
N ALA A 21 11.58 4.47 2.52
CA ALA A 21 11.18 5.47 1.54
C ALA A 21 12.08 6.73 1.57
N ALA A 22 12.67 7.07 2.72
CA ALA A 22 13.59 8.20 2.85
C ALA A 22 14.96 7.91 2.21
N GLU A 23 15.40 6.66 2.22
CA GLU A 23 16.67 6.21 1.64
C GLU A 23 16.63 6.14 0.10
N PHE A 24 15.44 6.04 -0.50
CA PHE A 24 15.29 5.95 -1.95
C PHE A 24 15.91 7.16 -2.66
N PRO A 25 16.70 6.94 -3.73
CA PRO A 25 17.32 8.00 -4.48
C PRO A 25 16.28 8.96 -5.08
N THR A 26 16.57 10.26 -5.03
CA THR A 26 15.69 11.31 -5.57
C THR A 26 16.18 11.87 -6.89
N ARG A 27 17.41 11.51 -7.32
CA ARG A 27 18.04 11.99 -8.54
C ARG A 27 18.46 10.81 -9.41
N PRO A 28 18.34 10.92 -10.74
CA PRO A 28 18.75 9.85 -11.67
C PRO A 28 20.21 9.41 -11.51
N GLU A 29 21.10 10.35 -11.16
CA GLU A 29 22.54 10.10 -11.00
C GLU A 29 22.84 9.23 -9.77
N ALA A 30 21.98 9.25 -8.77
CA ALA A 30 22.10 8.46 -7.55
C ALA A 30 21.56 7.04 -7.69
N VAL A 31 20.93 6.70 -8.81
CA VAL A 31 20.38 5.37 -9.06
C VAL A 31 21.51 4.38 -9.31
N ASN A 32 21.55 3.32 -8.49
CA ASN A 32 22.52 2.25 -8.55
C ASN A 32 21.80 0.89 -8.52
N LEU A 33 22.23 -0.04 -9.36
CA LEU A 33 21.67 -1.40 -9.44
C LEU A 33 21.78 -2.18 -8.14
N VAL A 34 22.90 -2.04 -7.42
CA VAL A 34 23.12 -2.74 -6.15
C VAL A 34 22.14 -2.22 -5.11
N THR A 35 22.07 -0.89 -4.95
CA THR A 35 21.12 -0.26 -4.03
C THR A 35 19.68 -0.63 -4.36
N LEU A 36 19.32 -0.66 -5.66
CA LEU A 36 17.97 -1.06 -6.08
C LEU A 36 17.65 -2.51 -5.72
N ALA A 37 18.62 -3.42 -5.87
CA ALA A 37 18.46 -4.82 -5.47
C ALA A 37 18.29 -4.95 -3.94
N ASP A 38 19.05 -4.19 -3.17
CA ASP A 38 18.97 -4.16 -1.70
C ASP A 38 17.63 -3.57 -1.23
N ASP A 39 17.13 -2.51 -1.86
CA ASP A 39 15.83 -1.91 -1.57
C ASP A 39 14.69 -2.90 -1.83
N ILE A 40 14.75 -3.63 -2.97
CA ILE A 40 13.79 -4.70 -3.31
C ILE A 40 13.85 -5.81 -2.26
N ALA A 41 15.04 -6.27 -1.87
CA ALA A 41 15.21 -7.32 -0.88
C ALA A 41 14.64 -6.90 0.49
N THR A 42 14.92 -5.66 0.92
CA THR A 42 14.44 -5.10 2.18
C THR A 42 12.91 -4.99 2.20
N LEU A 43 12.30 -4.45 1.14
CA LEU A 43 10.85 -4.34 1.04
C LEU A 43 10.17 -5.72 0.98
N SER A 44 10.77 -6.67 0.26
CA SER A 44 10.30 -8.07 0.19
C SER A 44 10.30 -8.72 1.57
N HIS A 45 11.34 -8.49 2.38
CA HIS A 45 11.42 -8.99 3.74
C HIS A 45 10.29 -8.41 4.63
N TYR A 46 10.02 -7.10 4.55
CA TYR A 46 8.92 -6.48 5.30
C TYR A 46 7.56 -7.02 4.87
N LEU A 47 7.35 -7.20 3.57
CA LEU A 47 6.12 -7.77 3.02
C LEU A 47 5.92 -9.21 3.51
N GLN A 48 6.93 -10.05 3.40
CA GLN A 48 6.88 -11.45 3.86
C GLN A 48 6.53 -11.52 5.35
N HIS A 49 7.21 -10.75 6.18
CA HIS A 49 6.96 -10.74 7.62
C HIS A 49 5.53 -10.28 7.98
N ALA A 50 5.00 -9.27 7.26
CA ALA A 50 3.63 -8.80 7.45
C ALA A 50 2.60 -9.88 7.05
N VAL A 51 2.83 -10.55 5.92
CA VAL A 51 1.98 -11.65 5.43
C VAL A 51 1.99 -12.83 6.40
N GLU A 52 3.14 -13.25 6.89
CA GLU A 52 3.26 -14.36 7.85
C GLU A 52 2.49 -14.05 9.15
N ARG A 53 2.64 -12.85 9.68
CA ARG A 53 1.87 -12.42 10.86
C ARG A 53 0.38 -12.42 10.63
N ALA A 54 -0.08 -11.91 9.50
CA ALA A 54 -1.49 -11.94 9.15
C ALA A 54 -2.00 -13.37 9.01
N ARG A 55 -1.24 -14.23 8.32
CA ARG A 55 -1.58 -15.65 8.13
C ARG A 55 -1.73 -16.41 9.45
N GLU A 56 -0.81 -16.24 10.39
CA GLU A 56 -0.87 -16.88 11.71
C GLU A 56 -2.18 -16.54 12.45
N ARG A 57 -2.61 -15.27 12.35
CA ARG A 57 -3.85 -14.82 13.03
C ARG A 57 -5.11 -15.25 12.30
N PHE A 58 -5.10 -15.26 10.98
CA PHE A 58 -6.22 -15.75 10.16
C PHE A 58 -6.41 -17.27 10.31
N ALA A 59 -5.37 -18.03 10.65
CA ALA A 59 -5.47 -19.47 10.90
C ALA A 59 -6.26 -19.82 12.20
N ALA A 60 -6.40 -18.87 13.13
CA ALA A 60 -7.12 -19.06 14.39
C ALA A 60 -8.15 -17.95 14.66
N PRO A 61 -9.16 -17.77 13.80
CA PRO A 61 -10.08 -16.62 13.83
C PRO A 61 -10.91 -16.52 15.10
N ALA A 62 -11.18 -17.66 15.77
CA ALA A 62 -11.93 -17.69 17.03
C ALA A 62 -11.19 -17.01 18.20
N THR A 63 -9.86 -16.87 18.11
CA THR A 63 -9.02 -16.24 19.14
C THR A 63 -8.79 -14.75 18.89
N VAL A 64 -9.27 -14.21 17.76
CA VAL A 64 -9.07 -12.82 17.35
C VAL A 64 -10.22 -11.96 17.84
N HIS A 65 -9.92 -11.03 18.76
CA HIS A 65 -10.91 -10.10 19.31
C HIS A 65 -11.25 -8.97 18.33
N ALA A 66 -12.40 -8.32 18.50
CA ALA A 66 -12.90 -7.29 17.59
C ALA A 66 -11.88 -6.16 17.29
N PRO A 67 -11.18 -5.57 18.26
CA PRO A 67 -10.17 -4.53 17.97
C PRO A 67 -9.01 -5.07 17.13
N GLU A 68 -8.56 -6.30 17.37
CA GLU A 68 -7.48 -6.92 16.61
C GLU A 68 -7.89 -7.20 15.16
N ARG A 69 -9.17 -7.50 14.89
CA ARG A 69 -9.67 -7.71 13.52
C ARG A 69 -9.50 -6.47 12.66
N LEU A 70 -9.75 -5.29 13.21
CA LEU A 70 -9.51 -4.01 12.51
C LEU A 70 -8.03 -3.80 12.18
N VAL A 71 -7.15 -4.09 13.14
CA VAL A 71 -5.70 -4.03 12.95
C VAL A 71 -5.25 -5.00 11.85
N LEU A 72 -5.78 -6.22 11.82
CA LEU A 72 -5.48 -7.23 10.79
C LEU A 72 -5.95 -6.80 9.39
N VAL A 73 -7.13 -6.19 9.28
CA VAL A 73 -7.62 -5.65 8.00
C VAL A 73 -6.65 -4.57 7.48
N ARG A 74 -6.21 -3.68 8.35
CA ARG A 74 -5.23 -2.63 7.99
C ARG A 74 -3.87 -3.22 7.61
N LEU A 75 -3.41 -4.25 8.33
CA LEU A 75 -2.20 -4.96 7.98
C LEU A 75 -2.32 -5.60 6.58
N ALA A 76 -3.46 -6.23 6.25
CA ALA A 76 -3.71 -6.79 4.93
C ALA A 76 -3.75 -5.72 3.83
N GLN A 77 -4.33 -4.55 4.09
CA GLN A 77 -4.30 -3.40 3.16
C GLN A 77 -2.87 -2.90 2.95
N ALA A 78 -2.07 -2.83 4.02
CA ALA A 78 -0.67 -2.43 3.92
C ALA A 78 0.17 -3.44 3.12
N THR A 79 -0.11 -4.75 3.23
CA THR A 79 0.58 -5.76 2.38
C THR A 79 0.31 -5.52 0.91
N ALA A 80 -0.91 -5.13 0.53
CA ALA A 80 -1.22 -4.75 -0.85
C ALA A 80 -0.46 -3.49 -1.30
N GLY A 81 -0.37 -2.47 -0.43
CA GLY A 81 0.42 -1.26 -0.70
C GLY A 81 1.91 -1.55 -0.91
N MET A 82 2.50 -2.40 -0.05
CA MET A 82 3.89 -2.85 -0.17
C MET A 82 4.13 -3.68 -1.44
N ALA A 83 3.22 -4.59 -1.79
CA ALA A 83 3.30 -5.39 -3.01
C ALA A 83 3.30 -4.51 -4.26
N HIS A 84 2.45 -3.50 -4.33
CA HIS A 84 2.45 -2.54 -5.44
C HIS A 84 3.73 -1.69 -5.52
N ALA A 85 4.32 -1.31 -4.37
CA ALA A 85 5.61 -0.61 -4.37
C ALA A 85 6.73 -1.53 -4.87
N LEU A 86 6.71 -2.81 -4.46
CA LEU A 86 7.66 -3.82 -4.92
C LEU A 86 7.58 -4.05 -6.43
N ASP A 87 6.38 -4.15 -6.98
CA ASP A 87 6.13 -4.27 -8.42
C ASP A 87 6.73 -3.06 -9.19
N THR A 88 6.52 -1.85 -8.66
CA THR A 88 7.09 -0.62 -9.21
C THR A 88 8.63 -0.62 -9.19
N LEU A 89 9.26 -1.15 -8.12
CA LEU A 89 10.71 -1.30 -8.05
C LEU A 89 11.22 -2.41 -8.98
N ALA A 90 10.46 -3.48 -9.22
CA ALA A 90 10.80 -4.52 -10.19
C ALA A 90 10.80 -3.96 -11.64
N GLU A 91 9.87 -3.06 -11.97
CA GLU A 91 9.92 -2.32 -13.23
C GLU A 91 11.17 -1.42 -13.31
N ALA A 92 11.52 -0.72 -12.22
CA ALA A 92 12.74 0.07 -12.13
C ALA A 92 13.99 -0.78 -12.41
N LEU A 93 14.04 -2.01 -11.86
CA LEU A 93 15.13 -2.95 -12.08
C LEU A 93 15.24 -3.35 -13.56
N THR A 94 14.12 -3.53 -14.25
CA THR A 94 14.08 -3.83 -15.68
C THR A 94 14.70 -2.70 -16.50
N TYR A 95 14.36 -1.44 -16.22
CA TYR A 95 14.98 -0.29 -16.89
C TYR A 95 16.47 -0.16 -16.58
N ALA A 96 16.85 -0.32 -15.31
CA ALA A 96 18.23 -0.19 -14.87
C ALA A 96 19.13 -1.27 -15.48
N THR A 97 18.68 -2.53 -15.54
CA THR A 97 19.43 -3.64 -16.15
C THR A 97 19.55 -3.47 -17.67
N THR A 98 18.50 -3.00 -18.34
CA THR A 98 18.54 -2.66 -19.77
C THR A 98 19.56 -1.54 -20.03
N GLY A 99 19.57 -0.50 -19.18
CA GLY A 99 20.53 0.59 -19.25
C GLY A 99 21.98 0.11 -19.07
N PHE A 100 22.21 -0.79 -18.11
CA PHE A 100 23.50 -1.40 -17.85
C PHE A 100 24.01 -2.22 -19.06
N GLN A 101 23.16 -3.04 -19.66
CA GLN A 101 23.48 -3.81 -20.86
C GLN A 101 23.86 -2.87 -22.02
N ARG A 102 23.10 -1.80 -22.22
CA ARG A 102 23.34 -0.85 -23.32
C ARG A 102 24.62 -0.02 -23.12
N ALA A 103 24.95 0.32 -21.87
CA ALA A 103 26.20 1.02 -21.58
C ALA A 103 27.44 0.18 -21.89
N ALA A 104 27.35 -1.17 -21.84
CA ALA A 104 28.43 -2.08 -22.17
C ALA A 104 28.66 -2.22 -23.69
N VAL A 105 27.64 -1.95 -24.52
CA VAL A 105 27.70 -2.09 -25.98
C VAL A 105 27.95 -0.70 -26.62
N ARG A 106 29.22 -0.30 -26.70
CA ARG A 106 29.65 1.03 -27.19
C ARG A 106 29.39 1.28 -28.68
N ASP A 107 29.05 0.27 -29.49
CA ASP A 107 29.12 0.33 -30.96
C ASP A 107 27.78 0.23 -31.70
N LEU A 108 26.64 0.36 -31.03
CA LEU A 108 25.35 0.34 -31.74
C LEU A 108 24.98 1.76 -32.21
N GLY A 109 25.48 2.14 -33.38
CA GLY A 109 25.34 3.45 -34.01
C GLY A 109 23.91 3.94 -34.31
N HIS A 110 22.88 3.30 -33.84
CA HIS A 110 21.48 3.74 -33.92
C HIS A 110 20.70 3.33 -32.69
N THR A 111 20.94 3.97 -31.55
CA THR A 111 20.11 3.84 -30.38
C THR A 111 18.81 4.62 -30.61
N HIS A 112 17.70 3.93 -30.80
CA HIS A 112 16.39 4.55 -30.62
C HIS A 112 16.35 5.20 -29.24
N LEU A 113 15.84 6.43 -29.13
CA LEU A 113 15.71 7.20 -27.87
C LEU A 113 15.16 6.36 -26.69
N ARG A 114 14.30 5.38 -26.98
CA ARG A 114 13.76 4.44 -26.00
C ARG A 114 14.80 3.57 -25.26
N ASN A 115 15.97 3.39 -25.84
CA ASN A 115 17.04 2.54 -25.29
C ASN A 115 18.29 3.36 -24.92
N ASP A 116 18.19 4.68 -24.89
CA ASP A 116 19.25 5.54 -24.41
C ASP A 116 19.48 5.27 -22.91
N PRO A 117 20.71 4.97 -22.48
CA PRO A 117 21.03 4.75 -21.09
C PRO A 117 20.62 5.89 -20.15
N GLN A 118 20.63 7.13 -20.63
CA GLN A 118 20.20 8.29 -19.85
C GLN A 118 18.69 8.32 -19.65
N VAL A 119 17.93 8.04 -20.71
CA VAL A 119 16.46 7.92 -20.63
C VAL A 119 16.07 6.78 -19.69
N LEU A 120 16.76 5.64 -19.76
CA LEU A 120 16.50 4.50 -18.89
C LEU A 120 16.80 4.81 -17.40
N ARG A 121 17.84 5.61 -17.11
CA ARG A 121 18.09 6.11 -15.74
C ARG A 121 16.98 7.04 -15.26
N MET A 122 16.49 7.94 -16.12
CA MET A 122 15.36 8.82 -15.77
C MET A 122 14.09 8.01 -15.46
N LEU A 123 13.77 7.01 -16.29
CA LEU A 123 12.63 6.11 -16.05
C LEU A 123 12.79 5.32 -14.75
N THR A 124 14.01 4.84 -14.45
CA THR A 124 14.29 4.18 -13.18
C THR A 124 14.04 5.11 -12.00
N ALA A 125 14.52 6.35 -12.06
CA ALA A 125 14.32 7.35 -11.02
C ALA A 125 12.83 7.71 -10.84
N GLU A 126 12.07 7.81 -11.92
CA GLU A 126 10.62 8.03 -11.88
C GLU A 126 9.91 6.90 -11.13
N LYS A 127 10.29 5.64 -11.37
CA LYS A 127 9.75 4.49 -10.64
C LYS A 127 10.10 4.53 -9.15
N TYR A 128 11.29 4.97 -8.79
CA TYR A 128 11.65 5.19 -7.38
C TYR A 128 10.75 6.25 -6.72
N VAL A 129 10.48 7.36 -7.41
CA VAL A 129 9.57 8.41 -6.89
C VAL A 129 8.17 7.84 -6.68
N ALA A 130 7.66 7.04 -7.62
CA ALA A 130 6.34 6.40 -7.50
C ALA A 130 6.29 5.39 -6.34
N ALA A 131 7.31 4.53 -6.21
CA ALA A 131 7.41 3.56 -5.11
C ALA A 131 7.50 4.27 -3.75
N ARG A 132 8.31 5.34 -3.65
CA ARG A 132 8.43 6.20 -2.46
C ARG A 132 7.09 6.78 -2.02
N ALA A 133 6.35 7.37 -2.96
CA ALA A 133 5.04 7.94 -2.67
C ALA A 133 4.08 6.88 -2.15
N ARG A 134 4.09 5.69 -2.73
CA ARG A 134 3.23 4.58 -2.33
C ARG A 134 3.57 4.07 -0.93
N LEU A 135 4.86 3.92 -0.59
CA LEU A 135 5.29 3.50 0.75
C LEU A 135 4.90 4.53 1.81
N ARG A 136 5.04 5.83 1.53
CA ARG A 136 4.61 6.89 2.45
C ARG A 136 3.11 6.90 2.67
N ASN A 137 2.33 6.71 1.62
CA ASN A 137 0.87 6.60 1.74
C ASN A 137 0.49 5.37 2.57
N THR A 138 1.11 4.21 2.31
CA THR A 138 0.90 3.00 3.11
C THR A 138 1.26 3.22 4.59
N ALA A 139 2.38 3.90 4.87
CA ALA A 139 2.79 4.22 6.24
C ALA A 139 1.81 5.20 6.92
N ALA A 140 1.28 6.18 6.19
CA ALA A 140 0.26 7.09 6.70
C ALA A 140 -1.04 6.35 7.03
N ASP A 141 -1.50 5.46 6.15
CA ASP A 141 -2.70 4.64 6.36
C ASP A 141 -2.57 3.73 7.59
N LEU A 142 -1.37 3.21 7.86
CA LEU A 142 -1.10 2.40 9.05
C LEU A 142 -1.19 3.21 10.36
N ARG A 143 -0.91 4.52 10.34
CA ARG A 143 -0.97 5.40 11.52
C ARG A 143 -2.36 5.94 11.80
N THR A 144 -3.22 6.03 10.81
CA THR A 144 -4.59 6.56 10.99
C THR A 144 -5.41 5.62 11.87
N ALA A 145 -5.34 5.84 13.17
CA ALA A 145 -5.95 4.99 14.21
C ALA A 145 -7.46 5.14 14.36
N SER A 146 -8.13 5.99 13.59
CA SER A 146 -9.58 6.14 13.69
C SER A 146 -10.31 5.31 12.65
N PRO A 147 -11.27 4.46 13.08
CA PRO A 147 -12.36 4.12 12.19
C PRO A 147 -13.00 5.47 11.77
N PRO A 148 -13.43 5.65 10.50
CA PRO A 148 -14.19 6.82 10.14
C PRO A 148 -15.32 6.93 11.17
N ALA A 149 -15.36 8.05 11.89
CA ALA A 149 -16.42 8.35 12.83
C ALA A 149 -17.73 8.05 12.11
N GLY A 150 -18.48 7.08 12.64
CA GLY A 150 -19.59 6.47 11.93
C GLY A 150 -20.41 7.55 11.23
N THR A 151 -20.55 7.40 9.93
CA THR A 151 -21.62 8.09 9.20
C THR A 151 -22.88 7.82 10.03
N PRO A 152 -23.53 8.86 10.63
CA PRO A 152 -24.71 8.61 11.44
C PRO A 152 -25.68 7.84 10.57
N ALA A 153 -26.03 6.63 11.01
CA ALA A 153 -26.98 5.78 10.31
C ALA A 153 -28.19 6.67 9.99
N PRO A 154 -28.69 6.69 8.74
CA PRO A 154 -29.85 7.49 8.40
C PRO A 154 -30.95 7.14 9.38
N ARG A 155 -31.31 8.11 10.22
CA ARG A 155 -32.35 7.99 11.26
C ARG A 155 -33.59 7.50 10.53
N ALA A 156 -33.94 6.24 10.74
CA ALA A 156 -35.14 5.65 10.17
C ALA A 156 -36.30 6.59 10.52
N THR A 157 -36.77 7.33 9.55
CA THR A 157 -37.99 8.14 9.66
C THR A 157 -39.13 7.17 9.88
N ARG A 158 -39.59 7.12 11.13
CA ARG A 158 -40.75 6.35 11.57
C ARG A 158 -41.91 6.74 10.64
N PRO A 159 -42.56 5.82 9.92
CA PRO A 159 -43.70 6.15 9.10
C PRO A 159 -44.79 6.73 9.96
N VAL A 160 -45.17 7.98 9.68
CA VAL A 160 -46.33 8.62 10.29
C VAL A 160 -47.55 7.85 9.82
N ALA A 161 -48.21 7.14 10.75
CA ALA A 161 -49.46 6.48 10.49
C ALA A 161 -50.49 7.54 10.05
N ARG A 162 -50.89 7.50 8.77
CA ARG A 162 -52.04 8.25 8.26
C ARG A 162 -53.29 7.66 8.91
N THR A 163 -53.83 8.39 9.85
CA THR A 163 -55.20 8.13 10.38
C THR A 163 -56.17 8.49 9.26
N THR A 164 -56.71 7.47 8.61
CA THR A 164 -57.83 7.59 7.70
C THR A 164 -59.12 7.80 8.55
N ALA A 165 -59.58 9.04 8.57
CA ALA A 165 -60.90 9.36 9.11
C ALA A 165 -61.98 8.77 8.18
N ALA A 166 -62.82 7.92 8.73
CA ALA A 166 -64.00 7.37 8.05
C ALA A 166 -65.10 8.45 7.93
N PRO A 167 -65.81 8.56 6.76
CA PRO A 167 -66.93 9.46 6.64
C PRO A 167 -68.17 8.94 7.34
N GLN A 168 -68.71 9.72 8.28
CA GLN A 168 -70.03 9.52 8.84
C GLN A 168 -71.11 9.69 7.76
N ARG A 169 -71.86 8.59 7.52
CA ARG A 169 -73.12 8.65 6.78
C ARG A 169 -74.22 9.15 7.71
N THR A 170 -74.75 10.35 7.45
CA THR A 170 -76.05 10.83 7.95
C THR A 170 -77.17 10.22 7.12
N ARG A 171 -78.04 9.45 7.80
CA ARG A 171 -79.37 9.09 7.27
C ARG A 171 -80.37 10.13 7.72
N SER A 172 -81.15 10.66 6.77
CA SER A 172 -82.48 11.16 6.92
C SER A 172 -83.45 10.25 6.27
#